data_82e1bae9faa53c25b14c403a69d3891e
#
_entry.id   82e1bae9faa53c25b14c403a69d3891e
#
_cell.length_a   1.000
_cell.length_b   1.000
_cell.length_c   1.000
_cell.angle_alpha   90.00
_cell.angle_beta   90.00
_cell.angle_gamma   90.00
#
_symmetry.space_group_name_H-M   'P 1'
#
loop_
_entity.id
_entity.type
_entity.pdbx_description
1 polymer ?
#
loop_
_entity_poly.entity_id
_entity_poly.type
_entity_poly.pdbx_seq_one_letter_code
_entity_poly.pdbx_strand_id
1 'polypeptide(L)'
;DAQREALVFPFNHGLRTKISNNWHITEQRIGNFLDDDQNAMVREIFLKAHSEEYAAQVIGQVEHDSGKRGFGDSSVAIFGEPGTGEFQFVLTGRHCTRRVDGDSVKGKAFGGPIFYGHAAESFNEGPEHKGNAYWYQAKSANQVYQMLDGKQRAAALLSKSPGDNSAAIRLKKNAENVPGLSVSDMTHDQVDGVK
;
A
#
# COMPACT_ATOMS: atom_id res chain seq x y z
N ASP A 1 -25.80 14.76 -3.75
CA ASP A 1 -24.67 15.42 -4.29
C ASP A 1 -23.57 15.81 -3.28
N ALA A 2 -23.91 15.96 -1.98
CA ALA A 2 -22.90 16.25 -0.95
C ALA A 2 -21.76 15.19 -0.87
N GLN A 3 -22.06 13.91 -1.11
CA GLN A 3 -21.04 12.87 -1.16
C GLN A 3 -20.08 13.06 -2.34
N ARG A 4 -20.62 13.40 -3.52
CA ARG A 4 -19.81 13.68 -4.70
C ARG A 4 -18.87 14.88 -4.48
N GLU A 5 -19.40 15.96 -3.90
CA GLU A 5 -18.59 17.16 -3.58
C GLU A 5 -17.46 16.87 -2.60
N ALA A 6 -17.69 15.97 -1.63
CA ALA A 6 -16.71 15.64 -0.61
C ALA A 6 -15.61 14.65 -1.10
N LEU A 7 -15.90 13.81 -2.10
CA LEU A 7 -15.03 12.69 -2.48
C LEU A 7 -14.44 12.81 -3.89
N VAL A 8 -15.00 13.65 -4.77
CA VAL A 8 -14.58 13.75 -6.17
C VAL A 8 -13.81 15.05 -6.42
N PHE A 9 -12.63 14.91 -6.97
CA PHE A 9 -11.70 16.00 -7.22
C PHE A 9 -11.26 16.04 -8.69
N PRO A 10 -10.83 17.21 -9.20
CA PRO A 10 -10.16 17.26 -10.50
C PRO A 10 -8.96 16.32 -10.58
N PHE A 11 -8.71 15.72 -11.75
CA PHE A 11 -7.61 14.77 -11.92
C PHE A 11 -6.23 15.32 -11.55
N ASN A 12 -6.00 16.61 -11.77
CA ASN A 12 -4.75 17.28 -11.44
C ASN A 12 -4.66 17.82 -10.00
N HIS A 13 -5.61 17.45 -9.13
CA HIS A 13 -5.60 17.88 -7.72
C HIS A 13 -4.38 17.36 -6.97
N GLY A 14 -3.78 18.19 -6.11
CA GLY A 14 -2.52 17.89 -5.41
C GLY A 14 -2.56 16.67 -4.47
N LEU A 15 -3.74 16.33 -3.92
CA LEU A 15 -3.91 15.14 -3.08
C LEU A 15 -3.68 13.83 -3.85
N ARG A 16 -3.87 13.83 -5.18
CA ARG A 16 -3.74 12.62 -5.99
C ARG A 16 -2.34 11.99 -5.90
N THR A 17 -1.31 12.79 -5.79
CA THR A 17 0.09 12.33 -5.74
C THR A 17 0.66 12.25 -4.33
N LYS A 18 -0.12 12.64 -3.32
CA LYS A 18 0.30 12.57 -1.92
C LYS A 18 0.32 11.13 -1.44
N ILE A 19 1.32 10.76 -0.65
CA ILE A 19 1.40 9.50 0.06
C ILE A 19 1.90 9.72 1.49
N SER A 20 1.36 8.94 2.42
CA SER A 20 1.80 8.91 3.81
C SER A 20 1.55 7.52 4.39
N ASN A 21 2.18 7.21 5.50
CA ASN A 21 2.03 5.92 6.18
C ASN A 21 0.75 5.81 7.01
N ASN A 22 0.22 6.94 7.49
CA ASN A 22 -0.97 6.97 8.35
C ASN A 22 -1.74 8.27 8.08
N TRP A 23 -2.77 8.21 7.28
CA TRP A 23 -3.50 9.39 6.87
C TRP A 23 -4.87 9.09 6.26
N HIS A 24 -5.68 10.11 6.19
CA HIS A 24 -6.96 10.07 5.49
C HIS A 24 -6.95 11.14 4.39
N ILE A 25 -7.25 10.71 3.17
CA ILE A 25 -7.20 11.60 1.99
C ILE A 25 -8.33 12.62 2.01
N THR A 26 -9.47 12.25 2.61
CA THR A 26 -10.60 13.14 2.90
C THR A 26 -10.92 13.11 4.39
N GLU A 27 -11.65 14.08 4.90
CA GLU A 27 -12.11 14.10 6.27
C GLU A 27 -13.16 13.02 6.56
N GLN A 28 -13.85 12.59 5.52
CA GLN A 28 -14.94 11.62 5.61
C GLN A 28 -14.41 10.20 5.78
N ARG A 29 -14.98 9.46 6.73
CA ARG A 29 -14.75 8.02 6.90
C ARG A 29 -15.87 7.27 6.21
N ILE A 30 -15.51 6.27 5.42
CA ILE A 30 -16.50 5.54 4.61
C ILE A 30 -17.61 4.95 5.46
N GLY A 31 -17.30 4.40 6.63
CA GLY A 31 -18.28 3.77 7.52
C GLY A 31 -19.32 4.71 8.14
N ASN A 32 -19.09 6.03 8.12
CA ASN A 32 -20.01 7.02 8.67
C ASN A 32 -20.64 7.93 7.59
N PHE A 33 -20.09 7.90 6.38
CA PHE A 33 -20.44 8.84 5.32
C PHE A 33 -21.11 8.20 4.12
N LEU A 34 -20.82 6.94 3.87
CA LEU A 34 -21.42 6.14 2.81
C LEU A 34 -22.50 5.22 3.37
N ASP A 35 -23.49 4.90 2.55
CA ASP A 35 -24.45 3.86 2.88
C ASP A 35 -23.83 2.45 2.73
N ASP A 36 -24.63 1.43 3.10
CA ASP A 36 -24.15 0.04 3.12
C ASP A 36 -23.77 -0.47 1.72
N ASP A 37 -24.53 -0.11 0.69
CA ASP A 37 -24.25 -0.52 -0.68
C ASP A 37 -22.97 0.15 -1.21
N GLN A 38 -22.78 1.42 -0.91
CA GLN A 38 -21.57 2.16 -1.26
C GLN A 38 -20.35 1.62 -0.52
N ASN A 39 -20.47 1.30 0.76
CA ASN A 39 -19.41 0.66 1.53
C ASN A 39 -19.05 -0.71 0.97
N ALA A 40 -20.03 -1.52 0.59
CA ALA A 40 -19.83 -2.80 -0.06
C ALA A 40 -19.07 -2.65 -1.39
N MET A 41 -19.41 -1.65 -2.19
CA MET A 41 -18.71 -1.32 -3.45
C MET A 41 -17.25 -0.92 -3.20
N VAL A 42 -16.98 -0.06 -2.23
CA VAL A 42 -15.60 0.33 -1.87
C VAL A 42 -14.80 -0.88 -1.42
N ARG A 43 -15.42 -1.76 -0.62
CA ARG A 43 -14.79 -3.02 -0.18
C ARG A 43 -14.47 -3.94 -1.38
N GLU A 44 -15.39 -4.06 -2.32
CA GLU A 44 -15.18 -4.86 -3.53
C GLU A 44 -14.04 -4.31 -4.39
N ILE A 45 -13.98 -2.99 -4.61
CA ILE A 45 -12.86 -2.33 -5.32
C ILE A 45 -11.53 -2.64 -4.61
N PHE A 46 -11.49 -2.51 -3.28
CA PHE A 46 -10.30 -2.82 -2.51
C PHE A 46 -9.86 -4.27 -2.68
N LEU A 47 -10.76 -5.23 -2.56
CA LEU A 47 -10.44 -6.65 -2.72
C LEU A 47 -9.95 -6.98 -4.13
N LYS A 48 -10.61 -6.44 -5.15
CA LYS A 48 -10.23 -6.65 -6.56
C LYS A 48 -8.93 -5.94 -6.97
N ALA A 49 -8.46 -4.99 -6.19
CA ALA A 49 -7.15 -4.37 -6.39
C ALA A 49 -5.98 -5.24 -5.90
N HIS A 50 -6.27 -6.40 -5.32
CA HIS A 50 -5.29 -7.37 -4.82
C HIS A 50 -5.45 -8.70 -5.54
N SER A 51 -4.38 -9.53 -5.52
CA SER A 51 -4.49 -10.90 -5.99
C SER A 51 -5.49 -11.67 -5.12
N GLU A 52 -6.24 -12.58 -5.73
CA GLU A 52 -7.26 -13.38 -5.06
C GLU A 52 -6.67 -14.15 -3.85
N GLU A 53 -5.44 -14.62 -3.99
CA GLU A 53 -4.71 -15.37 -2.96
C GLU A 53 -4.52 -14.57 -1.67
N TYR A 54 -4.26 -13.25 -1.75
CA TYR A 54 -3.88 -12.41 -0.60
C TYR A 54 -4.94 -11.39 -0.19
N ALA A 55 -5.98 -11.21 -0.97
CA ALA A 55 -6.99 -10.17 -0.74
C ALA A 55 -7.61 -10.24 0.67
N ALA A 56 -7.93 -11.44 1.15
CA ALA A 56 -8.51 -11.67 2.48
C ALA A 56 -7.52 -11.32 3.61
N GLN A 57 -6.24 -11.62 3.44
CA GLN A 57 -5.21 -11.29 4.43
C GLN A 57 -4.98 -9.79 4.51
N VAL A 58 -4.93 -9.12 3.36
CA VAL A 58 -4.69 -7.67 3.29
C VAL A 58 -5.83 -6.88 3.89
N ILE A 59 -7.09 -7.24 3.61
CA ILE A 59 -8.23 -6.55 4.23
C ILE A 59 -8.31 -6.85 5.73
N GLY A 60 -8.02 -8.07 6.14
CA GLY A 60 -7.94 -8.45 7.57
C GLY A 60 -6.90 -7.62 8.32
N GLN A 61 -5.77 -7.29 7.68
CA GLN A 61 -4.76 -6.41 8.26
C GLN A 61 -5.27 -4.97 8.41
N VAL A 62 -5.95 -4.43 7.41
CA VAL A 62 -6.55 -3.08 7.49
C VAL A 62 -7.58 -3.02 8.63
N GLU A 63 -8.41 -4.05 8.76
CA GLU A 63 -9.41 -4.16 9.82
C GLU A 63 -8.75 -4.27 11.21
N HIS A 64 -7.69 -5.06 11.34
CA HIS A 64 -6.92 -5.19 12.58
C HIS A 64 -6.29 -3.86 13.00
N ASP A 65 -5.60 -3.17 12.09
CA ASP A 65 -4.93 -1.90 12.37
C ASP A 65 -5.92 -0.77 12.71
N SER A 66 -7.10 -0.81 12.13
CA SER A 66 -8.16 0.18 12.37
C SER A 66 -8.94 -0.08 13.67
N GLY A 67 -8.69 -1.19 14.36
CA GLY A 67 -9.32 -1.56 15.62
C GLY A 67 -10.84 -1.69 15.48
N LYS A 68 -11.59 -1.15 16.45
CA LYS A 68 -13.06 -1.30 16.50
C LYS A 68 -13.82 -0.72 15.30
N ARG A 69 -13.23 0.20 14.56
CA ARG A 69 -13.85 0.81 13.37
C ARG A 69 -13.66 -0.01 12.11
N GLY A 70 -12.71 -0.95 12.13
CA GLY A 70 -12.43 -1.84 11.02
C GLY A 70 -12.17 -1.10 9.70
N PHE A 71 -12.57 -1.72 8.60
CA PHE A 71 -12.42 -1.14 7.26
C PHE A 71 -13.15 0.20 7.08
N GLY A 72 -14.23 0.43 7.84
CA GLY A 72 -15.02 1.67 7.83
C GLY A 72 -14.24 2.92 8.28
N ASP A 73 -13.09 2.77 8.95
CA ASP A 73 -12.21 3.90 9.31
C ASP A 73 -11.38 4.42 8.11
N SER A 74 -11.44 3.77 6.98
CA SER A 74 -10.78 4.25 5.75
C SER A 74 -11.46 5.50 5.19
N SER A 75 -10.75 6.25 4.37
CA SER A 75 -11.28 7.34 3.55
C SER A 75 -10.95 7.11 2.08
N VAL A 76 -11.79 7.66 1.20
CA VAL A 76 -11.62 7.52 -0.24
C VAL A 76 -11.65 8.87 -0.93
N ALA A 77 -11.00 8.93 -2.08
CA ALA A 77 -11.11 10.04 -3.03
C ALA A 77 -11.13 9.49 -4.46
N ILE A 78 -11.86 10.17 -5.31
CA ILE A 78 -11.94 9.91 -6.75
C ILE A 78 -11.38 11.12 -7.46
N PHE A 79 -10.41 10.92 -8.34
CA PHE A 79 -9.82 11.96 -9.15
C PHE A 79 -10.19 11.76 -10.60
N GLY A 80 -10.70 12.81 -11.23
CA GLY A 80 -11.20 12.76 -12.60
C GLY A 80 -12.53 12.03 -12.72
N GLU A 81 -12.81 11.49 -13.89
CA GLU A 81 -14.09 10.86 -14.21
C GLU A 81 -13.90 9.44 -14.77
N PRO A 82 -14.54 8.43 -14.18
CA PRO A 82 -14.46 7.06 -14.69
C PRO A 82 -14.86 6.96 -16.15
N GLY A 83 -14.10 6.21 -16.93
CA GLY A 83 -14.36 6.00 -18.36
C GLY A 83 -13.88 7.10 -19.29
N THR A 84 -13.24 8.15 -18.79
CA THR A 84 -12.72 9.25 -19.62
C THR A 84 -11.23 9.15 -19.93
N GLY A 85 -10.53 8.17 -19.37
CA GLY A 85 -9.07 8.04 -19.49
C GLY A 85 -8.28 8.79 -18.41
N GLU A 86 -8.87 9.79 -17.77
CA GLU A 86 -8.28 10.51 -16.63
C GLU A 86 -9.06 10.20 -15.35
N PHE A 87 -8.69 9.09 -14.71
CA PHE A 87 -9.37 8.60 -13.51
C PHE A 87 -8.40 7.93 -12.57
N GLN A 88 -8.56 8.18 -11.28
CA GLN A 88 -7.89 7.43 -10.23
C GLN A 88 -8.78 7.32 -8.98
N PHE A 89 -8.92 6.12 -8.46
CA PHE A 89 -9.49 5.85 -7.14
C PHE A 89 -8.35 5.74 -6.13
N VAL A 90 -8.51 6.39 -4.97
CA VAL A 90 -7.54 6.33 -3.87
C VAL A 90 -8.26 6.01 -2.58
N LEU A 91 -7.81 4.96 -1.89
CA LEU A 91 -8.25 4.62 -0.55
C LEU A 91 -7.07 4.79 0.42
N THR A 92 -7.32 5.41 1.55
CA THR A 92 -6.31 5.63 2.59
C THR A 92 -6.86 5.29 3.97
N GLY A 93 -5.94 4.97 4.86
CA GLY A 93 -6.23 4.66 6.25
C GLY A 93 -4.95 4.48 7.04
N ARG A 94 -5.07 3.87 8.20
CA ARG A 94 -3.91 3.55 9.02
C ARG A 94 -3.07 2.48 8.32
N HIS A 95 -1.80 2.79 8.07
CA HIS A 95 -0.84 1.95 7.34
C HIS A 95 -1.35 1.45 5.99
N CYS A 96 -2.22 2.23 5.34
CA CYS A 96 -2.83 1.84 4.08
C CYS A 96 -2.96 3.01 3.12
N THR A 97 -2.41 2.87 1.93
CA THR A 97 -2.72 3.69 0.75
C THR A 97 -2.84 2.75 -0.43
N ARG A 98 -3.99 2.76 -1.08
CA ARG A 98 -4.23 2.03 -2.33
C ARG A 98 -4.66 3.00 -3.40
N ARG A 99 -4.11 2.82 -4.58
CA ARG A 99 -4.43 3.60 -5.78
C ARG A 99 -4.80 2.65 -6.88
N VAL A 100 -5.87 2.96 -7.57
CA VAL A 100 -6.31 2.23 -8.75
C VAL A 100 -6.52 3.25 -9.85
N ASP A 101 -5.64 3.24 -10.83
CA ASP A 101 -5.83 4.00 -12.06
C ASP A 101 -6.85 3.28 -12.93
N GLY A 102 -7.72 4.07 -13.54
CA GLY A 102 -8.54 3.55 -14.60
C GLY A 102 -7.72 3.44 -15.88
N ASP A 103 -7.89 4.39 -16.79
CA ASP A 103 -7.24 4.42 -18.09
C ASP A 103 -6.48 5.74 -18.32
N SER A 104 -5.92 6.32 -17.26
CA SER A 104 -5.20 7.60 -17.29
C SER A 104 -3.92 7.53 -18.13
N VAL A 105 -3.37 6.32 -18.31
CA VAL A 105 -2.32 6.03 -19.29
C VAL A 105 -2.77 4.82 -20.10
N LYS A 106 -2.97 5.00 -21.40
CA LYS A 106 -3.46 3.97 -22.29
C LYS A 106 -2.72 2.64 -22.12
N GLY A 107 -3.46 1.57 -21.88
CA GLY A 107 -2.94 0.21 -21.66
C GLY A 107 -2.30 -0.02 -20.30
N LYS A 108 -2.46 0.89 -19.33
CA LYS A 108 -1.98 0.75 -17.96
C LYS A 108 -3.11 1.00 -16.99
N ALA A 109 -3.48 -0.02 -16.25
CA ALA A 109 -4.52 0.04 -15.23
C ALA A 109 -3.96 0.10 -13.80
N PHE A 110 -2.67 0.37 -13.64
CA PHE A 110 -2.00 0.38 -12.34
C PHE A 110 -1.75 1.80 -11.87
N GLY A 111 -2.14 2.10 -10.65
CA GLY A 111 -1.88 3.36 -9.98
C GLY A 111 -0.92 3.21 -8.81
N GLY A 112 0.17 3.92 -8.87
CA GLY A 112 1.11 4.04 -7.76
C GLY A 112 1.26 5.49 -7.33
N PRO A 113 1.97 5.73 -6.25
CA PRO A 113 2.50 4.79 -5.29
C PRO A 113 1.43 4.21 -4.35
N ILE A 114 1.67 3.01 -3.88
CA ILE A 114 0.87 2.36 -2.85
C ILE A 114 1.70 2.24 -1.57
N PHE A 115 1.01 2.18 -0.44
CA PHE A 115 1.62 1.94 0.87
C PHE A 115 0.79 0.93 1.64
N TYR A 116 1.45 0.03 2.34
CA TYR A 116 0.83 -0.84 3.32
C TYR A 116 1.79 -1.14 4.46
N GLY A 117 1.27 -1.51 5.59
CA GLY A 117 2.06 -1.84 6.77
C GLY A 117 1.22 -2.52 7.83
N HIS A 118 1.84 -2.72 8.97
CA HIS A 118 1.28 -3.39 10.13
C HIS A 118 1.58 -2.58 11.39
N ALA A 119 0.55 -2.38 12.23
CA ALA A 119 0.74 -1.90 13.58
C ALA A 119 1.02 -3.09 14.49
N ALA A 120 2.22 -3.19 15.03
CA ALA A 120 2.53 -4.17 16.03
C ALA A 120 1.76 -3.87 17.33
N GLU A 121 1.16 -4.89 17.93
CA GLU A 121 0.58 -4.79 19.27
C GLU A 121 1.69 -4.78 20.34
N SER A 122 2.69 -5.63 20.12
CA SER A 122 3.94 -5.66 20.86
C SER A 122 5.07 -6.01 19.88
N PHE A 123 6.31 -5.97 20.29
CA PHE A 123 7.43 -6.41 19.44
C PHE A 123 7.80 -7.89 19.66
N ASN A 124 6.93 -8.64 20.31
CA ASN A 124 7.17 -10.03 20.72
C ASN A 124 6.13 -11.00 20.15
N GLU A 125 5.30 -10.58 19.21
CA GLU A 125 4.35 -11.48 18.56
C GLU A 125 5.10 -12.61 17.84
N GLY A 126 4.67 -13.83 18.08
CA GLY A 126 5.19 -14.98 17.35
C GLY A 126 4.76 -14.94 15.87
N PRO A 127 5.46 -15.71 15.01
CA PRO A 127 5.16 -15.71 13.58
C PRO A 127 3.73 -16.14 13.23
N GLU A 128 3.08 -16.88 14.10
CA GLU A 128 1.71 -17.38 13.89
C GLU A 128 0.64 -16.46 14.51
N HIS A 129 1.04 -15.30 15.02
CA HIS A 129 0.07 -14.35 15.56
C HIS A 129 -0.84 -13.82 14.45
N LYS A 130 -2.16 -13.82 14.70
CA LYS A 130 -3.17 -13.44 13.71
C LYS A 130 -3.03 -12.01 13.17
N GLY A 131 -2.37 -11.12 13.91
CA GLY A 131 -2.06 -9.77 13.50
C GLY A 131 -0.89 -9.66 12.50
N ASN A 132 -0.13 -10.74 12.28
CA ASN A 132 1.04 -10.77 11.39
C ASN A 132 0.65 -11.11 9.94
N ALA A 133 -0.29 -10.39 9.35
CA ALA A 133 -0.77 -10.68 7.99
C ALA A 133 0.34 -10.68 6.93
N TYR A 134 1.41 -9.91 7.15
CA TYR A 134 2.53 -9.80 6.19
C TYR A 134 3.77 -10.60 6.60
N TRP A 135 3.66 -11.49 7.58
CA TRP A 135 4.79 -12.28 8.04
C TRP A 135 5.41 -13.16 6.93
N TYR A 136 4.59 -13.65 6.03
CA TYR A 136 5.06 -14.42 4.86
C TYR A 136 6.01 -13.60 3.98
N GLN A 137 5.77 -12.30 3.81
CA GLN A 137 6.68 -11.41 3.06
C GLN A 137 8.02 -11.23 3.80
N ALA A 138 7.99 -11.07 5.11
CA ALA A 138 9.20 -10.99 5.93
C ALA A 138 10.02 -12.28 5.85
N LYS A 139 9.36 -13.46 5.88
CA LYS A 139 10.02 -14.76 5.67
C LYS A 139 10.66 -14.84 4.29
N SER A 140 9.95 -14.50 3.23
CA SER A 140 10.47 -14.53 1.86
C SER A 140 11.67 -13.58 1.68
N ALA A 141 11.56 -12.36 2.18
CA ALA A 141 12.67 -11.40 2.15
C ALA A 141 13.91 -11.93 2.90
N ASN A 142 13.70 -12.57 4.06
CA ASN A 142 14.79 -13.16 4.83
C ASN A 142 15.42 -14.37 4.11
N GLN A 143 14.64 -15.18 3.40
CA GLN A 143 15.17 -16.26 2.58
C GLN A 143 16.10 -15.73 1.48
N VAL A 144 15.68 -14.70 0.76
CA VAL A 144 16.52 -14.03 -0.24
C VAL A 144 17.81 -13.49 0.41
N TYR A 145 17.69 -12.82 1.56
CA TYR A 145 18.85 -12.31 2.28
C TYR A 145 19.85 -13.42 2.67
N GLN A 146 19.36 -14.59 3.07
CA GLN A 146 20.20 -15.74 3.41
C GLN A 146 20.97 -16.32 2.20
N MET A 147 20.44 -16.16 0.98
CA MET A 147 21.11 -16.57 -0.24
C MET A 147 22.27 -15.65 -0.65
N LEU A 148 22.34 -14.44 -0.09
CA LEU A 148 23.35 -13.45 -0.41
C LEU A 148 24.72 -13.82 0.21
N ASP A 149 25.81 -13.53 -0.51
CA ASP A 149 27.16 -13.63 0.03
C ASP A 149 27.49 -12.46 0.99
N GLY A 150 28.67 -12.47 1.58
CA GLY A 150 29.06 -11.48 2.58
C GLY A 150 29.13 -10.05 2.04
N LYS A 151 29.55 -9.84 0.79
CA LYS A 151 29.58 -8.52 0.14
C LYS A 151 28.19 -8.03 -0.20
N GLN A 152 27.38 -8.92 -0.74
CA GLN A 152 25.98 -8.64 -1.08
C GLN A 152 25.18 -8.30 0.18
N ARG A 153 25.36 -9.04 1.29
CA ARG A 153 24.71 -8.74 2.57
C ARG A 153 25.10 -7.37 3.11
N ALA A 154 26.38 -7.02 3.03
CA ALA A 154 26.85 -5.71 3.47
C ALA A 154 26.25 -4.56 2.63
N ALA A 155 26.00 -4.77 1.33
CA ALA A 155 25.34 -3.80 0.47
C ALA A 155 23.82 -3.73 0.70
N ALA A 156 23.18 -4.88 0.94
CA ALA A 156 21.74 -4.97 1.13
C ALA A 156 21.26 -4.41 2.47
N LEU A 157 22.08 -4.52 3.53
CA LEU A 157 21.68 -4.16 4.88
C LEU A 157 21.98 -2.69 5.17
N LEU A 158 20.95 -1.93 5.50
CA LEU A 158 21.11 -0.55 5.95
C LEU A 158 21.64 -0.51 7.39
N SER A 159 22.55 0.42 7.68
CA SER A 159 23.09 0.63 9.02
C SER A 159 22.07 1.13 10.03
N LYS A 160 20.97 1.74 9.54
CA LYS A 160 19.88 2.26 10.36
C LYS A 160 18.56 2.01 9.65
N SER A 161 17.54 1.65 10.42
CA SER A 161 16.17 1.66 9.92
C SER A 161 15.77 3.07 9.43
N PRO A 162 15.05 3.19 8.29
CA PRO A 162 14.53 4.48 7.84
C PRO A 162 13.48 5.08 8.79
N GLY A 163 13.03 4.33 9.81
CA GLY A 163 11.94 4.68 10.71
C GLY A 163 10.58 4.31 10.13
N ASP A 164 9.52 4.62 10.88
CA ASP A 164 8.13 4.26 10.59
C ASP A 164 7.21 5.48 10.41
N ASN A 165 7.77 6.63 10.10
CA ASN A 165 7.02 7.86 9.84
C ASN A 165 7.02 8.24 8.35
N SER A 166 6.27 9.29 7.99
CA SER A 166 6.19 9.76 6.62
C SER A 166 7.53 10.15 5.98
N ALA A 167 8.54 10.48 6.78
CA ALA A 167 9.89 10.77 6.29
C ALA A 167 10.61 9.51 5.76
N ALA A 168 10.14 8.31 6.10
CA ALA A 168 10.62 7.05 5.54
C ALA A 168 10.18 6.85 4.08
N ILE A 169 9.11 7.54 3.66
CA ILE A 169 8.59 7.46 2.30
C ILE A 169 9.37 8.43 1.41
N ARG A 170 10.18 7.87 0.52
CA ARG A 170 11.06 8.65 -0.36
C ARG A 170 10.78 8.30 -1.81
N LEU A 171 10.14 9.21 -2.52
CA LEU A 171 9.93 9.09 -3.97
C LEU A 171 11.15 9.70 -4.69
N LYS A 172 11.87 8.90 -5.43
CA LYS A 172 13.03 9.32 -6.23
C LYS A 172 12.68 9.29 -7.71
N LYS A 173 13.20 10.26 -8.47
CA LYS A 173 12.96 10.36 -9.91
C LYS A 173 13.82 9.38 -10.73
N ASN A 174 14.92 8.93 -10.19
CA ASN A 174 15.87 8.02 -10.82
C ASN A 174 16.41 7.01 -9.79
N ALA A 175 17.14 6.01 -10.24
CA ALA A 175 17.74 4.97 -9.40
C ALA A 175 19.02 5.44 -8.67
N GLU A 176 19.51 6.66 -8.91
CA GLU A 176 20.71 7.16 -8.24
C GLU A 176 20.49 7.29 -6.73
N ASN A 177 21.44 6.81 -5.97
CA ASN A 177 21.41 6.84 -4.50
C ASN A 177 20.21 6.10 -3.87
N VAL A 178 19.66 5.09 -4.53
CA VAL A 178 18.78 4.13 -3.90
C VAL A 178 19.62 3.16 -3.09
N PRO A 179 19.43 3.07 -1.76
CA PRO A 179 20.20 2.15 -0.94
C PRO A 179 19.79 0.69 -1.20
N GLY A 180 20.69 -0.23 -0.98
CA GLY A 180 20.43 -1.65 -1.12
C GLY A 180 21.32 -2.31 -2.17
N LEU A 181 21.07 -3.57 -2.45
CA LEU A 181 21.74 -4.36 -3.48
C LEU A 181 20.96 -4.28 -4.79
N SER A 182 21.64 -3.97 -5.89
CA SER A 182 21.00 -4.03 -7.21
C SER A 182 20.72 -5.48 -7.62
N VAL A 183 19.58 -5.73 -8.23
CA VAL A 183 19.22 -7.03 -8.80
C VAL A 183 20.23 -7.46 -9.89
N SER A 184 20.87 -6.49 -10.58
CA SER A 184 21.93 -6.77 -11.56
C SER A 184 23.20 -7.38 -10.93
N ASP A 185 23.38 -7.24 -9.61
CA ASP A 185 24.53 -7.76 -8.88
C ASP A 185 24.23 -9.10 -8.18
N MET A 186 23.05 -9.67 -8.47
CA MET A 186 22.58 -10.95 -7.95
C MET A 186 22.84 -12.10 -8.94
N THR A 187 22.98 -13.31 -8.41
CA THR A 187 22.98 -14.52 -9.23
C THR A 187 21.57 -14.83 -9.75
N HIS A 188 21.47 -15.71 -10.74
CA HIS A 188 20.16 -16.10 -11.29
C HIS A 188 19.21 -16.66 -10.23
N ASP A 189 19.71 -17.55 -9.36
CA ASP A 189 18.91 -18.15 -8.27
C ASP A 189 18.44 -17.11 -7.26
N GLN A 190 19.29 -16.11 -6.93
CA GLN A 190 18.91 -15.01 -6.05
C GLN A 190 17.84 -14.12 -6.69
N VAL A 191 17.94 -13.84 -7.99
CA VAL A 191 16.91 -13.11 -8.75
C VAL A 191 15.57 -13.83 -8.77
N ASP A 192 15.60 -15.16 -8.95
CA ASP A 192 14.38 -15.96 -8.91
C ASP A 192 13.72 -15.97 -7.53
N GLY A 193 14.51 -15.91 -6.47
CA GLY A 193 14.00 -15.73 -5.11
C GLY A 193 13.36 -14.36 -4.84
N VAL A 194 13.68 -13.32 -5.62
CA VAL A 194 13.09 -11.97 -5.51
C VAL A 194 11.73 -11.88 -6.24
N LYS A 195 11.52 -12.68 -7.27
CA LYS A 195 10.24 -12.72 -8.04
C LYS A 195 9.12 -13.35 -7.25
#